data_8607a7d3a51d4498bece1b78d12765ce
#
_entry.id   8607a7d3a51d4498bece1b78d12765ce
#
_cell.length_a   1.000
_cell.length_b   1.000
_cell.length_c   1.000
_cell.angle_alpha   90.00
_cell.angle_beta   90.00
_cell.angle_gamma   90.00
#
_symmetry.space_group_name_H-M   'P 1'
#
loop_
_entity.id
_entity.type
_entity.pdbx_description
1 polymer ?
#
loop_
_entity_poly.entity_id
_entity_poly.type
_entity_poly.pdbx_seq_one_letter_code
_entity_poly.pdbx_strand_id
1 'polypeptide(L)'
;MQETNPAAWVLLNLRTDRGGYLNYSERPYLRDIILDDRPEQVCIACAQSGKTITYLAKTWHRLLHPRDPAFTPTAIYTFPTAEDVNEFSKARAKKMIQASPLLTEEIADLDSAGVKQGKSGWTIYFRGTKTERVALSIPAGILVHDELDRSQPDTLQMYGDRTRDSADPHKYVFSTPTIPGVGVSAQWEFSDKREWFWDCPHCGHEQTFAPMDRHCTWRDGLDLEALEFRCLRCGGPIGREPVWAGRWVPMAPENAEVAGYHITGIMPARSTPARLTKELTKAKFLELFVQGHIGLPEVSGTSQVTEDLITCGDWPNTLRSTEPTFAGLDQGRKLDFVCGDGKGKVIAVHRFDDWSQVASAMETLNVRVLVGDSQPEPRPLQELVARFPRRVFLADYSLTTLDSAAWFERDARAPRVRVHRTAGLDMTAERIIMGGAGGDVFPALPPQELGILKAHLCAAKRTLEEDSHGVFRGVWREVGDDHLRHAHLYYTVASQQSVPLTYLLV
;
A
#
# COMPACT_ATOMS: atom_id res chain seq x y z
N MET A 1 -37.67 -20.61 -2.60
CA MET A 1 -36.52 -20.34 -3.48
C MET A 1 -35.70 -19.08 -3.08
N GLN A 2 -36.32 -18.04 -2.48
CA GLN A 2 -35.57 -16.83 -2.04
C GLN A 2 -34.72 -17.09 -0.76
N GLU A 3 -35.16 -17.98 0.13
CA GLU A 3 -34.45 -18.28 1.38
C GLU A 3 -33.16 -19.08 1.19
N THR A 4 -33.01 -19.77 0.07
CA THR A 4 -31.82 -20.61 -0.22
C THR A 4 -30.70 -19.87 -0.97
N ASN A 5 -30.97 -18.70 -1.56
CA ASN A 5 -29.95 -17.91 -2.24
C ASN A 5 -29.22 -17.00 -1.25
N PRO A 6 -27.93 -17.23 -0.96
CA PRO A 6 -27.20 -16.48 0.06
C PRO A 6 -27.20 -14.95 -0.18
N ALA A 7 -27.07 -14.49 -1.41
CA ALA A 7 -27.05 -13.07 -1.74
C ALA A 7 -28.42 -12.42 -1.53
N ALA A 8 -29.51 -13.09 -1.92
CA ALA A 8 -30.88 -12.63 -1.68
C ALA A 8 -31.19 -12.60 -0.17
N TRP A 9 -30.79 -13.64 0.56
CA TRP A 9 -30.98 -13.69 2.01
C TRP A 9 -30.28 -12.55 2.72
N VAL A 10 -29.02 -12.26 2.35
CA VAL A 10 -28.25 -11.13 2.90
C VAL A 10 -28.95 -9.78 2.66
N LEU A 11 -29.44 -9.54 1.43
CA LEU A 11 -30.18 -8.33 1.09
C LEU A 11 -31.45 -8.15 1.91
N LEU A 12 -32.18 -9.23 2.14
CA LEU A 12 -33.48 -9.17 2.83
C LEU A 12 -33.33 -9.06 4.34
N ASN A 13 -32.38 -9.77 4.94
CA ASN A 13 -32.32 -10.00 6.38
C ASN A 13 -31.22 -9.21 7.10
N LEU A 14 -30.13 -8.81 6.42
CA LEU A 14 -29.03 -8.15 7.10
C LEU A 14 -29.03 -6.64 6.86
N ARG A 15 -28.60 -5.93 7.91
CA ARG A 15 -28.34 -4.48 7.90
C ARG A 15 -26.88 -4.23 8.28
N THR A 16 -26.32 -3.15 7.76
CA THR A 16 -25.00 -2.68 8.17
C THR A 16 -25.02 -2.20 9.63
N ASP A 17 -23.85 -1.98 10.20
CA ASP A 17 -23.68 -1.34 11.51
C ASP A 17 -24.27 0.08 11.61
N ARG A 18 -24.65 0.67 10.47
CA ARG A 18 -25.34 1.98 10.34
C ARG A 18 -26.83 1.85 10.01
N GLY A 19 -27.36 0.66 10.03
CA GLY A 19 -28.78 0.37 9.78
C GLY A 19 -29.20 0.33 8.31
N GLY A 20 -28.30 0.60 7.35
CA GLY A 20 -28.59 0.49 5.93
C GLY A 20 -28.57 -0.97 5.44
N TYR A 21 -29.20 -1.23 4.30
CA TYR A 21 -29.16 -2.55 3.67
C TYR A 21 -27.74 -2.89 3.19
N LEU A 22 -27.35 -4.16 3.33
CA LEU A 22 -26.22 -4.72 2.64
C LEU A 22 -26.62 -4.94 1.18
N ASN A 23 -26.32 -3.99 0.31
CA ASN A 23 -26.64 -4.12 -1.11
C ASN A 23 -25.36 -4.20 -1.95
N TYR A 24 -25.50 -4.77 -3.15
CA TYR A 24 -24.39 -4.99 -4.06
C TYR A 24 -24.32 -3.96 -5.21
N SER A 25 -25.22 -2.95 -5.24
CA SER A 25 -25.29 -1.98 -6.35
C SER A 25 -23.99 -1.18 -6.50
N GLU A 26 -23.36 -0.82 -5.38
CA GLU A 26 -22.07 -0.11 -5.37
C GLU A 26 -20.87 -1.04 -5.17
N ARG A 27 -21.11 -2.35 -5.03
CA ARG A 27 -20.09 -3.38 -4.76
C ARG A 27 -20.48 -4.72 -5.38
N PRO A 28 -20.72 -4.78 -6.70
CA PRO A 28 -21.21 -6.00 -7.37
C PRO A 28 -20.25 -7.18 -7.23
N TYR A 29 -18.97 -6.91 -7.13
CA TYR A 29 -17.92 -7.91 -6.94
C TYR A 29 -18.04 -8.72 -5.62
N LEU A 30 -18.74 -8.19 -4.60
CA LEU A 30 -18.96 -8.90 -3.34
C LEU A 30 -20.10 -9.94 -3.43
N ARG A 31 -21.01 -9.78 -4.39
CA ARG A 31 -22.15 -10.70 -4.57
C ARG A 31 -21.66 -12.10 -4.89
N ASP A 32 -20.69 -12.22 -5.77
CA ASP A 32 -20.18 -13.51 -6.22
C ASP A 32 -19.40 -14.21 -5.11
N ILE A 33 -18.71 -13.46 -4.23
CA ILE A 33 -18.06 -14.00 -3.02
C ILE A 33 -19.08 -14.63 -2.08
N ILE A 34 -20.25 -13.99 -1.88
CA ILE A 34 -21.32 -14.53 -1.06
C ILE A 34 -21.92 -15.80 -1.71
N LEU A 35 -22.10 -15.79 -3.04
CA LEU A 35 -22.70 -16.89 -3.79
C LEU A 35 -21.77 -18.09 -3.93
N ASP A 36 -20.47 -17.88 -3.92
CA ASP A 36 -19.50 -18.97 -4.06
C ASP A 36 -19.56 -19.91 -2.85
N ASP A 37 -19.75 -21.16 -3.13
CA ASP A 37 -20.05 -22.18 -2.15
C ASP A 37 -18.85 -23.08 -1.81
N ARG A 38 -17.72 -22.82 -2.41
CA ARG A 38 -16.50 -23.58 -2.15
C ARG A 38 -16.09 -23.48 -0.68
N PRO A 39 -15.61 -24.60 -0.13
CA PRO A 39 -15.30 -24.69 1.29
C PRO A 39 -14.13 -23.79 1.70
N GLU A 40 -13.22 -23.52 0.80
CA GLU A 40 -12.07 -22.66 1.10
C GLU A 40 -12.05 -21.43 0.19
N GLN A 41 -11.94 -20.25 0.82
CA GLN A 41 -11.87 -18.96 0.13
C GLN A 41 -10.74 -18.11 0.67
N VAL A 42 -9.98 -17.51 -0.25
CA VAL A 42 -8.92 -16.55 0.03
C VAL A 42 -9.26 -15.21 -0.61
N CYS A 43 -9.20 -14.12 0.14
CA CYS A 43 -9.49 -12.80 -0.41
C CYS A 43 -8.39 -11.80 -0.06
N ILE A 44 -7.63 -11.38 -1.07
CA ILE A 44 -6.75 -10.23 -0.99
C ILE A 44 -7.58 -8.98 -1.31
N ALA A 45 -7.50 -7.96 -0.47
CA ALA A 45 -8.36 -6.80 -0.69
C ALA A 45 -7.76 -5.49 -0.15
N CYS A 46 -7.92 -4.41 -0.91
CA CYS A 46 -7.65 -3.08 -0.40
C CYS A 46 -8.49 -2.76 0.85
N ALA A 47 -8.08 -1.76 1.62
CA ALA A 47 -8.81 -1.32 2.80
C ALA A 47 -10.22 -0.79 2.42
N GLN A 48 -11.18 -0.97 3.32
CA GLN A 48 -12.57 -0.52 3.16
C GLN A 48 -13.31 -1.10 1.94
N SER A 49 -12.85 -2.21 1.39
CA SER A 49 -13.46 -2.93 0.27
C SER A 49 -14.81 -3.59 0.61
N GLY A 50 -15.10 -3.82 1.89
CA GLY A 50 -16.28 -4.53 2.36
C GLY A 50 -16.05 -6.00 2.71
N LYS A 51 -14.79 -6.48 2.65
CA LYS A 51 -14.41 -7.88 2.92
C LYS A 51 -14.97 -8.41 4.24
N THR A 52 -14.68 -7.76 5.35
CA THR A 52 -15.08 -8.19 6.70
C THR A 52 -16.60 -8.37 6.84
N ILE A 53 -17.38 -7.40 6.37
CA ILE A 53 -18.85 -7.48 6.45
C ILE A 53 -19.38 -8.59 5.55
N THR A 54 -18.79 -8.79 4.39
CA THR A 54 -19.17 -9.84 3.44
C THR A 54 -18.97 -11.23 4.04
N TYR A 55 -17.82 -11.51 4.62
CA TYR A 55 -17.54 -12.82 5.22
C TYR A 55 -18.31 -13.04 6.52
N LEU A 56 -18.57 -11.99 7.31
CA LEU A 56 -19.45 -12.09 8.47
C LEU A 56 -20.89 -12.44 8.05
N ALA A 57 -21.41 -11.78 7.01
CA ALA A 57 -22.76 -12.07 6.47
C ALA A 57 -22.85 -13.51 5.92
N LYS A 58 -21.80 -13.96 5.20
CA LYS A 58 -21.69 -15.34 4.70
C LYS A 58 -21.66 -16.35 5.84
N THR A 59 -20.93 -16.04 6.91
CA THR A 59 -20.85 -16.89 8.11
C THR A 59 -22.23 -17.04 8.77
N TRP A 60 -22.97 -15.94 8.99
CA TRP A 60 -24.33 -16.04 9.53
C TRP A 60 -25.27 -16.81 8.64
N HIS A 61 -25.25 -16.56 7.32
CA HIS A 61 -26.08 -17.34 6.40
C HIS A 61 -25.80 -18.84 6.52
N ARG A 62 -24.52 -19.24 6.54
CA ARG A 62 -24.14 -20.67 6.62
C ARG A 62 -24.53 -21.29 7.96
N LEU A 63 -24.39 -20.57 9.08
CA LEU A 63 -24.79 -21.05 10.41
C LEU A 63 -26.29 -21.25 10.54
N LEU A 64 -27.09 -20.36 9.92
CA LEU A 64 -28.55 -20.41 9.95
C LEU A 64 -29.15 -21.38 8.92
N HIS A 65 -28.39 -21.73 7.88
CA HIS A 65 -28.84 -22.62 6.80
C HIS A 65 -27.80 -23.71 6.53
N PRO A 66 -27.54 -24.61 7.50
CA PRO A 66 -26.63 -25.72 7.28
C PRO A 66 -27.20 -26.66 6.21
N ARG A 67 -26.34 -27.16 5.32
CA ARG A 67 -26.72 -28.09 4.25
C ARG A 67 -26.72 -29.55 4.68
N ASP A 68 -25.81 -29.85 5.60
CA ASP A 68 -25.64 -31.18 6.16
C ASP A 68 -26.09 -31.16 7.63
N PRO A 69 -26.98 -32.13 8.06
CA PRO A 69 -27.37 -32.25 9.46
C PRO A 69 -26.21 -32.51 10.43
N ALA A 70 -25.10 -33.07 9.95
CA ALA A 70 -23.90 -33.29 10.75
C ALA A 70 -22.91 -32.12 10.70
N PHE A 71 -23.30 -30.96 10.12
CA PHE A 71 -22.54 -29.75 10.18
C PHE A 71 -22.46 -29.21 11.62
N THR A 72 -21.28 -28.82 12.05
CA THR A 72 -21.10 -28.21 13.35
C THR A 72 -21.47 -26.72 13.27
N PRO A 73 -22.59 -26.25 13.86
CA PRO A 73 -23.09 -24.89 13.69
C PRO A 73 -22.32 -23.88 14.56
N THR A 74 -21.00 -23.97 14.50
CA THR A 74 -20.06 -23.12 15.25
C THR A 74 -19.06 -22.50 14.31
N ALA A 75 -18.86 -21.20 14.43
CA ALA A 75 -17.81 -20.47 13.74
C ALA A 75 -16.75 -19.96 14.73
N ILE A 76 -15.48 -20.06 14.36
CA ILE A 76 -14.39 -19.37 15.02
C ILE A 76 -13.95 -18.24 14.08
N TYR A 77 -14.10 -17.01 14.55
CA TYR A 77 -13.74 -15.79 13.83
C TYR A 77 -12.54 -15.14 14.52
N THR A 78 -11.39 -15.09 13.84
CA THR A 78 -10.15 -14.63 14.44
C THR A 78 -9.76 -13.23 13.97
N PHE A 79 -9.07 -12.52 14.86
CA PHE A 79 -8.42 -11.23 14.66
C PHE A 79 -6.99 -11.27 15.20
N PRO A 80 -6.11 -10.32 14.84
CA PRO A 80 -4.75 -10.29 15.37
C PRO A 80 -4.70 -10.22 16.89
N THR A 81 -5.50 -9.35 17.52
CA THR A 81 -5.45 -9.10 18.97
C THR A 81 -6.80 -9.23 19.67
N ALA A 82 -6.78 -9.33 21.00
CA ALA A 82 -8.00 -9.30 21.80
C ALA A 82 -8.68 -7.93 21.82
N GLU A 83 -7.93 -6.86 21.63
CA GLU A 83 -8.44 -5.50 21.46
C GLU A 83 -9.25 -5.38 20.17
N ASP A 84 -8.72 -5.90 19.05
CA ASP A 84 -9.44 -5.96 17.76
C ASP A 84 -10.74 -6.74 17.87
N VAL A 85 -10.74 -7.87 18.60
CA VAL A 85 -11.94 -8.66 18.91
C VAL A 85 -12.98 -7.80 19.64
N ASN A 86 -12.58 -7.10 20.70
CA ASN A 86 -13.47 -6.29 21.49
C ASN A 86 -14.08 -5.13 20.67
N GLU A 87 -13.23 -4.44 19.90
CA GLU A 87 -13.66 -3.34 19.05
C GLU A 87 -14.63 -3.83 17.97
N PHE A 88 -14.27 -4.86 17.22
CA PHE A 88 -15.10 -5.41 16.16
C PHE A 88 -16.44 -5.92 16.70
N SER A 89 -16.42 -6.73 17.75
CA SER A 89 -17.64 -7.32 18.32
C SER A 89 -18.61 -6.26 18.79
N LYS A 90 -18.13 -5.21 19.47
CA LYS A 90 -18.97 -4.11 19.99
C LYS A 90 -19.40 -3.12 18.91
N ALA A 91 -18.44 -2.67 18.10
CA ALA A 91 -18.67 -1.58 17.16
C ALA A 91 -19.36 -2.04 15.87
N ARG A 92 -19.19 -3.30 15.45
CA ARG A 92 -19.74 -3.83 14.20
C ARG A 92 -20.72 -4.97 14.40
N ALA A 93 -20.25 -6.13 14.89
CA ALA A 93 -21.10 -7.33 14.99
C ALA A 93 -22.37 -7.07 15.82
N LYS A 94 -22.25 -6.48 17.01
CA LYS A 94 -23.39 -6.14 17.87
C LYS A 94 -24.35 -5.16 17.20
N LYS A 95 -23.84 -4.11 16.57
CA LYS A 95 -24.68 -3.13 15.86
C LYS A 95 -25.42 -3.73 14.66
N MET A 96 -24.76 -4.61 13.90
CA MET A 96 -25.41 -5.34 12.80
C MET A 96 -26.49 -6.26 13.30
N ILE A 97 -26.27 -6.98 14.41
CA ILE A 97 -27.31 -7.81 15.07
C ILE A 97 -28.49 -6.94 15.45
N GLN A 98 -28.27 -5.84 16.17
CA GLN A 98 -29.33 -4.93 16.63
C GLN A 98 -30.10 -4.26 15.49
N ALA A 99 -29.44 -4.00 14.37
CA ALA A 99 -30.08 -3.39 13.19
C ALA A 99 -30.83 -4.42 12.32
N SER A 100 -30.55 -5.71 12.47
CA SER A 100 -31.11 -6.80 11.65
C SER A 100 -32.20 -7.53 12.44
N PRO A 101 -33.49 -7.36 12.11
CA PRO A 101 -34.60 -7.97 12.90
C PRO A 101 -34.42 -9.48 13.09
N LEU A 102 -34.11 -10.23 12.04
CA LEU A 102 -33.88 -11.67 12.11
C LEU A 102 -32.79 -12.03 13.14
N LEU A 103 -31.64 -11.36 13.10
CA LEU A 103 -30.55 -11.64 14.04
C LEU A 103 -30.88 -11.22 15.47
N THR A 104 -31.65 -10.15 15.63
CA THR A 104 -32.13 -9.71 16.96
C THR A 104 -33.07 -10.75 17.58
N GLU A 105 -33.97 -11.35 16.80
CA GLU A 105 -34.84 -12.43 17.24
C GLU A 105 -34.08 -13.73 17.57
N GLU A 106 -33.00 -14.00 16.82
CA GLU A 106 -32.19 -15.19 16.96
C GLU A 106 -31.21 -15.12 18.14
N ILE A 107 -30.78 -13.94 18.59
CA ILE A 107 -29.79 -13.83 19.67
C ILE A 107 -30.32 -14.47 20.97
N ALA A 108 -29.54 -15.34 21.59
CA ALA A 108 -29.74 -15.90 22.91
C ALA A 108 -29.18 -14.97 24.00
N ASP A 109 -29.35 -15.35 25.26
CA ASP A 109 -28.82 -14.57 26.41
C ASP A 109 -27.28 -14.41 26.41
N LEU A 110 -26.57 -15.34 25.76
CA LEU A 110 -25.11 -15.29 25.66
C LEU A 110 -24.68 -14.35 24.52
N ASP A 111 -24.57 -13.06 24.84
CA ASP A 111 -24.07 -11.99 23.95
C ASP A 111 -22.91 -11.23 24.59
N SER A 112 -21.73 -11.84 24.61
CA SER A 112 -20.48 -11.20 25.06
C SER A 112 -19.61 -10.73 23.89
N ALA A 113 -18.57 -9.97 24.16
CA ALA A 113 -17.62 -9.55 23.14
C ALA A 113 -16.93 -10.75 22.44
N GLY A 114 -16.64 -11.80 23.19
CA GLY A 114 -15.94 -12.98 22.69
C GLY A 114 -16.85 -14.10 22.16
N VAL A 115 -18.19 -14.01 22.36
CA VAL A 115 -19.12 -15.07 21.95
C VAL A 115 -20.47 -14.47 21.60
N LYS A 116 -21.07 -14.94 20.51
CA LYS A 116 -22.45 -14.74 20.12
C LYS A 116 -23.11 -16.08 19.93
N GLN A 117 -24.26 -16.28 20.52
CA GLN A 117 -25.04 -17.54 20.38
C GLN A 117 -26.45 -17.25 19.93
N GLY A 118 -26.95 -18.06 19.02
CA GLY A 118 -28.32 -18.01 18.55
C GLY A 118 -29.22 -19.04 19.24
N LYS A 119 -30.51 -18.75 19.32
CA LYS A 119 -31.53 -19.64 19.89
C LYS A 119 -31.69 -20.94 19.11
N SER A 120 -31.41 -20.89 17.81
CA SER A 120 -31.35 -22.09 16.94
C SER A 120 -30.09 -22.94 17.11
N GLY A 121 -29.21 -22.59 18.08
CA GLY A 121 -28.06 -23.40 18.47
C GLY A 121 -26.74 -23.05 17.80
N TRP A 122 -26.68 -22.07 16.91
CA TRP A 122 -25.41 -21.64 16.34
C TRP A 122 -24.60 -20.81 17.34
N THR A 123 -23.27 -20.86 17.17
CA THR A 123 -22.35 -20.08 18.00
C THR A 123 -21.24 -19.47 17.14
N ILE A 124 -20.90 -18.19 17.39
CA ILE A 124 -19.69 -17.54 16.85
C ILE A 124 -18.77 -17.18 18.01
N TYR A 125 -17.56 -17.71 17.97
CA TYR A 125 -16.47 -17.34 18.88
C TYR A 125 -15.57 -16.32 18.19
N PHE A 126 -15.44 -15.11 18.74
CA PHE A 126 -14.45 -14.13 18.34
C PHE A 126 -13.18 -14.32 19.16
N ARG A 127 -12.03 -14.48 18.51
CA ARG A 127 -10.75 -14.84 19.16
C ARG A 127 -9.60 -14.02 18.60
N GLY A 128 -8.67 -13.64 19.50
CA GLY A 128 -7.37 -13.09 19.09
C GLY A 128 -6.36 -14.21 18.80
N THR A 129 -5.37 -13.94 17.95
CA THR A 129 -4.34 -14.93 17.59
C THR A 129 -3.04 -14.79 18.38
N LYS A 130 -2.85 -13.73 19.20
CA LYS A 130 -1.62 -13.54 20.00
C LYS A 130 -1.40 -14.58 21.10
N THR A 131 -2.40 -15.38 21.44
CA THR A 131 -2.33 -16.31 22.57
C THR A 131 -2.82 -17.69 22.16
N GLU A 132 -1.95 -18.69 22.13
CA GLU A 132 -2.24 -20.08 21.74
C GLU A 132 -3.32 -20.76 22.60
N ARG A 133 -3.39 -20.45 23.90
CA ARG A 133 -4.37 -21.04 24.83
C ARG A 133 -5.82 -20.93 24.38
N VAL A 134 -6.13 -19.97 23.54
CA VAL A 134 -7.50 -19.68 23.07
C VAL A 134 -7.91 -20.57 21.90
N ALA A 135 -6.93 -21.18 21.20
CA ALA A 135 -7.16 -22.05 20.05
C ALA A 135 -7.59 -23.47 20.43
N LEU A 136 -7.45 -23.85 21.71
CA LEU A 136 -7.66 -25.23 22.15
C LEU A 136 -9.13 -25.46 22.56
N SER A 137 -9.74 -26.56 22.12
CA SER A 137 -10.96 -27.19 22.62
C SER A 137 -12.33 -26.78 22.05
N ILE A 138 -12.42 -25.99 20.97
CA ILE A 138 -13.72 -25.65 20.37
C ILE A 138 -13.84 -26.34 18.99
N PRO A 139 -14.74 -27.33 18.80
CA PRO A 139 -15.04 -27.83 17.47
C PRO A 139 -15.81 -26.76 16.68
N ALA A 140 -15.52 -26.64 15.38
CA ALA A 140 -16.14 -25.63 14.51
C ALA A 140 -16.46 -26.22 13.13
N GLY A 141 -17.53 -25.70 12.52
CA GLY A 141 -17.83 -25.94 11.11
C GLY A 141 -17.27 -24.84 10.22
N ILE A 142 -16.98 -23.66 10.78
CA ILE A 142 -16.47 -22.52 10.00
C ILE A 142 -15.28 -21.89 10.71
N LEU A 143 -14.19 -21.68 9.96
CA LEU A 143 -13.06 -20.83 10.36
C LEU A 143 -13.05 -19.56 9.53
N VAL A 144 -12.92 -18.41 10.18
CA VAL A 144 -12.79 -17.12 9.52
C VAL A 144 -11.56 -16.40 10.07
N HIS A 145 -10.61 -16.08 9.20
CA HIS A 145 -9.40 -15.38 9.56
C HIS A 145 -9.40 -13.98 8.93
N ASP A 146 -9.74 -12.96 9.71
CA ASP A 146 -9.69 -11.56 9.32
C ASP A 146 -8.34 -10.95 9.69
N GLU A 147 -7.81 -10.09 8.82
CA GLU A 147 -6.48 -9.47 8.96
C GLU A 147 -5.37 -10.52 9.17
N LEU A 148 -5.36 -11.56 8.30
CA LEU A 148 -4.44 -12.69 8.36
C LEU A 148 -2.97 -12.25 8.47
N ASP A 149 -2.56 -11.25 7.68
CA ASP A 149 -1.19 -10.76 7.59
C ASP A 149 -0.64 -10.17 8.90
N ARG A 150 -1.52 -9.87 9.85
CA ARG A 150 -1.17 -9.36 11.19
C ARG A 150 -1.37 -10.40 12.29
N SER A 151 -1.82 -11.59 11.93
CA SER A 151 -2.12 -12.69 12.86
C SER A 151 -0.91 -13.58 13.06
N GLN A 152 -0.84 -14.27 14.21
CA GLN A 152 0.25 -15.20 14.50
C GLN A 152 0.08 -16.52 13.74
N PRO A 153 1.03 -16.93 12.86
CA PRO A 153 0.89 -18.11 12.02
C PRO A 153 0.72 -19.40 12.80
N ASP A 154 1.47 -19.61 13.86
CA ASP A 154 1.41 -20.84 14.67
C ASP A 154 0.04 -21.03 15.33
N THR A 155 -0.54 -19.94 15.84
CA THR A 155 -1.90 -19.97 16.43
C THR A 155 -2.95 -20.25 15.35
N LEU A 156 -2.80 -19.70 14.14
CA LEU A 156 -3.71 -19.96 13.02
C LEU A 156 -3.69 -21.42 12.61
N GLN A 157 -2.52 -22.06 12.60
CA GLN A 157 -2.41 -23.49 12.30
C GLN A 157 -3.17 -24.34 13.32
N MET A 158 -3.12 -24.01 14.61
CA MET A 158 -3.87 -24.70 15.66
C MET A 158 -5.39 -24.60 15.46
N TYR A 159 -5.90 -23.50 14.92
CA TYR A 159 -7.32 -23.36 14.58
C TYR A 159 -7.71 -24.28 13.42
N GLY A 160 -6.81 -24.57 12.49
CA GLY A 160 -7.07 -25.44 11.34
C GLY A 160 -7.57 -26.84 11.71
N ASP A 161 -7.15 -27.35 12.86
CA ASP A 161 -7.58 -28.67 13.35
C ASP A 161 -9.03 -28.71 13.90
N ARG A 162 -9.65 -27.55 14.11
CA ARG A 162 -10.97 -27.44 14.77
C ARG A 162 -12.13 -27.81 13.88
N THR A 163 -11.94 -27.90 12.56
CA THR A 163 -12.99 -28.23 11.60
C THR A 163 -13.01 -29.71 11.17
N ARG A 164 -12.10 -30.53 11.66
CA ARG A 164 -11.92 -31.92 11.21
C ARG A 164 -13.15 -32.81 11.41
N ASP A 165 -13.93 -32.54 12.46
CA ASP A 165 -15.12 -33.33 12.80
C ASP A 165 -16.42 -32.83 12.14
N SER A 166 -16.37 -31.72 11.41
CA SER A 166 -17.54 -31.19 10.70
C SER A 166 -17.71 -31.88 9.35
N ALA A 167 -18.94 -32.26 9.01
CA ALA A 167 -19.24 -32.88 7.72
C ALA A 167 -19.13 -31.92 6.53
N ASP A 168 -19.29 -30.63 6.74
CA ASP A 168 -19.22 -29.58 5.70
C ASP A 168 -18.36 -28.39 6.22
N PRO A 169 -17.02 -28.58 6.36
CA PRO A 169 -16.15 -27.57 6.92
C PRO A 169 -15.90 -26.42 5.93
N HIS A 170 -15.89 -25.19 6.46
CA HIS A 170 -15.57 -23.99 5.68
C HIS A 170 -14.42 -23.19 6.29
N LYS A 171 -13.55 -22.62 5.41
CA LYS A 171 -12.45 -21.76 5.81
C LYS A 171 -12.41 -20.51 4.93
N TYR A 172 -12.52 -19.35 5.55
CA TYR A 172 -12.46 -18.04 4.89
C TYR A 172 -11.28 -17.25 5.42
N VAL A 173 -10.39 -16.88 4.54
CA VAL A 173 -9.15 -16.19 4.88
C VAL A 173 -9.08 -14.88 4.09
N PHE A 174 -8.92 -13.76 4.75
CA PHE A 174 -8.81 -12.49 4.05
C PHE A 174 -8.01 -11.45 4.81
N SER A 175 -7.33 -10.60 4.06
CA SER A 175 -6.51 -9.53 4.61
C SER A 175 -6.34 -8.39 3.61
N THR A 176 -5.94 -7.24 4.12
CA THR A 176 -5.16 -6.28 3.35
C THR A 176 -3.76 -6.86 3.24
N PRO A 177 -3.22 -7.07 2.03
CA PRO A 177 -1.95 -7.72 1.85
C PRO A 177 -0.80 -6.88 2.39
N THR A 178 0.26 -7.52 2.84
CA THR A 178 1.49 -6.83 3.29
C THR A 178 2.68 -7.20 2.42
N ILE A 179 3.24 -8.39 2.58
CA ILE A 179 4.48 -8.84 1.96
C ILE A 179 4.16 -9.89 0.89
N PRO A 180 4.75 -9.82 -0.32
CA PRO A 180 4.63 -10.89 -1.30
C PRO A 180 5.06 -12.25 -0.74
N GLY A 181 4.25 -13.29 -0.98
CA GLY A 181 4.53 -14.65 -0.52
C GLY A 181 4.38 -14.88 0.99
N VAL A 182 3.80 -13.93 1.74
CA VAL A 182 3.53 -14.05 3.18
C VAL A 182 2.04 -13.80 3.45
N GLY A 183 1.50 -14.38 4.50
CA GLY A 183 0.12 -14.16 4.93
C GLY A 183 -0.90 -14.54 3.85
N VAL A 184 -1.81 -13.63 3.55
CA VAL A 184 -2.86 -13.85 2.53
C VAL A 184 -2.29 -14.02 1.12
N SER A 185 -1.15 -13.38 0.82
CA SER A 185 -0.46 -13.53 -0.46
C SER A 185 0.08 -14.96 -0.65
N ALA A 186 0.60 -15.60 0.40
CA ALA A 186 1.01 -17.01 0.35
C ALA A 186 -0.19 -17.95 0.13
N GLN A 187 -1.32 -17.68 0.80
CA GLN A 187 -2.54 -18.48 0.62
C GLN A 187 -3.15 -18.33 -0.79
N TRP A 188 -3.02 -17.15 -1.39
CA TRP A 188 -3.45 -16.85 -2.75
C TRP A 188 -2.81 -17.76 -3.80
N GLU A 189 -1.55 -18.16 -3.61
CA GLU A 189 -0.83 -19.00 -4.56
C GLU A 189 -1.49 -20.36 -4.78
N PHE A 190 -2.26 -20.87 -3.81
CA PHE A 190 -2.97 -22.14 -3.85
C PHE A 190 -4.42 -22.03 -4.34
N SER A 191 -4.88 -20.81 -4.69
CA SER A 191 -6.25 -20.56 -5.15
C SER A 191 -6.37 -20.48 -6.67
N ASP A 192 -7.60 -20.42 -7.18
CA ASP A 192 -7.86 -20.19 -8.61
C ASP A 192 -7.56 -18.75 -9.08
N LYS A 193 -7.07 -17.87 -8.20
CA LYS A 193 -6.51 -16.54 -8.49
C LYS A 193 -7.41 -15.65 -9.31
N ARG A 194 -8.65 -15.41 -8.88
CA ARG A 194 -9.59 -14.58 -9.63
C ARG A 194 -9.25 -13.12 -9.56
N GLU A 195 -9.10 -12.52 -10.74
CA GLU A 195 -9.00 -11.09 -10.95
C GLU A 195 -10.31 -10.54 -11.50
N TRP A 196 -10.60 -9.28 -11.20
CA TRP A 196 -11.81 -8.60 -11.67
C TRP A 196 -11.55 -7.92 -13.01
N PHE A 197 -12.17 -8.42 -14.08
CA PHE A 197 -12.04 -7.90 -15.45
C PHE A 197 -13.28 -7.14 -15.90
N TRP A 198 -13.07 -6.11 -16.71
CA TRP A 198 -14.11 -5.36 -17.38
C TRP A 198 -13.66 -4.92 -18.77
N ASP A 199 -14.63 -4.58 -19.64
CA ASP A 199 -14.36 -4.12 -20.99
C ASP A 199 -14.28 -2.59 -21.04
N CYS A 200 -13.31 -2.05 -21.77
CA CYS A 200 -13.21 -0.62 -22.02
C CYS A 200 -14.39 -0.12 -22.87
N PRO A 201 -15.14 0.91 -22.46
CA PRO A 201 -16.28 1.41 -23.24
C PRO A 201 -15.87 2.09 -24.56
N HIS A 202 -14.59 2.45 -24.74
CA HIS A 202 -14.08 3.14 -25.91
C HIS A 202 -13.51 2.21 -26.98
N CYS A 203 -12.81 1.14 -26.58
CA CYS A 203 -12.10 0.27 -27.52
C CYS A 203 -12.38 -1.23 -27.33
N GLY A 204 -13.26 -1.61 -26.40
CA GLY A 204 -13.61 -3.01 -26.11
C GLY A 204 -12.48 -3.85 -25.52
N HIS A 205 -11.37 -3.23 -25.10
CA HIS A 205 -10.25 -3.96 -24.51
C HIS A 205 -10.64 -4.49 -23.13
N GLU A 206 -10.56 -5.80 -22.96
CA GLU A 206 -10.72 -6.46 -21.67
C GLU A 206 -9.49 -6.22 -20.80
N GLN A 207 -9.67 -5.76 -19.57
CA GLN A 207 -8.58 -5.37 -18.68
C GLN A 207 -8.94 -5.52 -17.21
N THR A 208 -7.91 -5.58 -16.37
CA THR A 208 -7.97 -5.42 -14.92
C THR A 208 -7.03 -4.29 -14.49
N PHE A 209 -7.22 -3.74 -13.28
CA PHE A 209 -6.51 -2.53 -12.85
C PHE A 209 -5.10 -2.81 -12.31
N ALA A 210 -4.97 -3.79 -11.44
CA ALA A 210 -3.75 -4.04 -10.68
C ALA A 210 -3.61 -5.55 -10.45
N PRO A 211 -3.34 -6.36 -11.50
CA PRO A 211 -3.21 -7.80 -11.34
C PRO A 211 -2.00 -8.17 -10.50
N MET A 212 -2.13 -9.25 -9.75
CA MET A 212 -1.09 -9.74 -8.82
C MET A 212 0.23 -10.08 -9.50
N ASP A 213 0.22 -10.44 -10.77
CA ASP A 213 1.40 -10.78 -11.57
C ASP A 213 2.09 -9.58 -12.24
N ARG A 214 1.43 -8.39 -12.25
CA ARG A 214 1.92 -7.16 -12.90
C ARG A 214 1.70 -5.93 -12.03
N HIS A 215 2.48 -5.81 -10.99
CA HIS A 215 2.35 -4.81 -9.94
C HIS A 215 2.39 -3.34 -10.39
N CYS A 216 2.98 -3.02 -11.53
CA CYS A 216 3.11 -1.63 -11.99
C CYS A 216 1.93 -1.09 -12.80
N THR A 217 1.02 -1.94 -13.27
CA THR A 217 -0.08 -1.52 -14.18
C THR A 217 -1.09 -0.57 -13.54
N TRP A 218 -1.21 -0.52 -12.21
CA TRP A 218 -2.08 0.44 -11.56
C TRP A 218 -1.67 1.90 -11.82
N ARG A 219 -0.36 2.16 -12.04
CA ARG A 219 0.15 3.49 -12.38
C ARG A 219 -0.30 3.91 -13.78
N ASP A 220 -0.26 2.99 -14.73
CA ASP A 220 -0.71 3.23 -16.10
C ASP A 220 -2.22 3.45 -16.18
N GLY A 221 -2.97 2.84 -15.25
CA GLY A 221 -4.42 2.95 -15.14
C GLY A 221 -4.93 4.14 -14.30
N LEU A 222 -4.04 4.95 -13.69
CA LEU A 222 -4.41 6.09 -12.83
C LEU A 222 -3.71 7.37 -13.30
N ASP A 223 -4.44 8.25 -13.98
CA ASP A 223 -3.96 9.57 -14.36
C ASP A 223 -4.03 10.53 -13.17
N LEU A 224 -2.85 10.91 -12.65
CA LEU A 224 -2.72 11.76 -11.47
C LEU A 224 -3.03 13.23 -11.75
N GLU A 225 -2.88 13.69 -13.00
CA GLU A 225 -3.14 15.08 -13.40
C GLU A 225 -4.62 15.27 -13.74
N ALA A 226 -5.17 14.42 -14.59
CA ALA A 226 -6.58 14.47 -14.97
C ALA A 226 -7.50 13.94 -13.85
N LEU A 227 -6.98 13.27 -12.85
CA LEU A 227 -7.72 12.60 -11.77
C LEU A 227 -8.77 11.61 -12.30
N GLU A 228 -8.35 10.76 -13.24
CA GLU A 228 -9.18 9.77 -13.92
C GLU A 228 -8.53 8.38 -13.92
N PHE A 229 -9.36 7.34 -13.95
CA PHE A 229 -8.87 6.03 -14.37
C PHE A 229 -8.79 5.98 -15.90
N ARG A 230 -7.77 5.32 -16.43
CA ARG A 230 -7.47 5.23 -17.85
C ARG A 230 -7.48 3.78 -18.35
N CYS A 231 -7.92 3.60 -19.58
CA CYS A 231 -7.76 2.32 -20.28
C CYS A 231 -6.29 2.06 -20.59
N LEU A 232 -5.80 0.88 -20.23
CA LEU A 232 -4.40 0.47 -20.45
C LEU A 232 -4.01 0.36 -21.92
N ARG A 233 -5.01 0.28 -22.85
CA ARG A 233 -4.75 0.16 -24.30
C ARG A 233 -4.93 1.47 -25.04
N CYS A 234 -6.04 2.18 -24.86
CA CYS A 234 -6.35 3.38 -25.65
C CYS A 234 -6.20 4.69 -24.88
N GLY A 235 -5.89 4.65 -23.58
CA GLY A 235 -5.78 5.83 -22.72
C GLY A 235 -7.11 6.55 -22.44
N GLY A 236 -8.23 6.06 -22.97
CA GLY A 236 -9.55 6.66 -22.74
C GLY A 236 -10.00 6.58 -21.29
N PRO A 237 -10.76 7.57 -20.76
CA PRO A 237 -11.20 7.60 -19.38
C PRO A 237 -12.16 6.45 -19.05
N ILE A 238 -11.99 5.84 -17.86
CA ILE A 238 -12.82 4.75 -17.37
C ILE A 238 -13.68 5.23 -16.21
N GLY A 239 -15.01 5.19 -16.40
CA GLY A 239 -15.98 5.44 -15.36
C GLY A 239 -16.23 4.24 -14.44
N ARG A 240 -17.10 4.43 -13.45
CA ARG A 240 -17.49 3.36 -12.51
C ARG A 240 -18.32 2.26 -13.13
N GLU A 241 -19.26 2.62 -13.98
CA GLU A 241 -20.22 1.68 -14.55
C GLU A 241 -19.57 0.51 -15.29
N PRO A 242 -18.59 0.75 -16.20
CA PRO A 242 -17.85 -0.35 -16.82
C PRO A 242 -17.16 -1.26 -15.81
N VAL A 243 -16.50 -0.68 -14.78
CA VAL A 243 -15.81 -1.46 -13.76
C VAL A 243 -16.81 -2.32 -12.98
N TRP A 244 -17.98 -1.78 -12.62
CA TRP A 244 -19.00 -2.53 -11.88
C TRP A 244 -19.74 -3.56 -12.72
N ALA A 245 -19.74 -3.42 -14.03
CA ALA A 245 -20.27 -4.42 -14.97
C ALA A 245 -19.28 -5.57 -15.24
N GLY A 246 -18.13 -5.57 -14.57
CA GLY A 246 -17.08 -6.59 -14.70
C GLY A 246 -17.48 -7.97 -14.18
N ARG A 247 -16.51 -8.87 -14.26
CA ARG A 247 -16.64 -10.27 -13.84
C ARG A 247 -15.35 -10.80 -13.24
N TRP A 248 -15.47 -11.79 -12.39
CA TRP A 248 -14.34 -12.56 -11.89
C TRP A 248 -13.83 -13.55 -12.94
N VAL A 249 -12.53 -13.50 -13.24
CA VAL A 249 -11.86 -14.41 -14.16
C VAL A 249 -10.78 -15.19 -13.41
N PRO A 250 -10.82 -16.51 -13.34
CA PRO A 250 -9.78 -17.31 -12.71
C PRO A 250 -8.52 -17.31 -13.57
N MET A 251 -7.38 -16.93 -12.98
CA MET A 251 -6.07 -16.93 -13.64
C MET A 251 -5.34 -18.27 -13.47
N ALA A 252 -5.77 -19.11 -12.50
CA ALA A 252 -5.26 -20.46 -12.23
C ALA A 252 -6.44 -21.44 -12.06
N PRO A 253 -7.20 -21.73 -13.13
CA PRO A 253 -8.41 -22.56 -13.06
C PRO A 253 -8.13 -24.00 -12.63
N GLU A 254 -6.91 -24.48 -12.70
CA GLU A 254 -6.47 -25.79 -12.20
C GLU A 254 -6.58 -25.89 -10.68
N ASN A 255 -6.57 -24.79 -9.96
CA ASN A 255 -6.70 -24.73 -8.49
C ASN A 255 -8.15 -24.46 -8.04
N ALA A 256 -9.13 -25.02 -8.78
CA ALA A 256 -10.55 -24.71 -8.61
C ALA A 256 -11.14 -25.07 -7.23
N GLU A 257 -10.44 -25.84 -6.41
CA GLU A 257 -10.89 -26.22 -5.05
C GLU A 257 -10.90 -25.04 -4.08
N VAL A 258 -9.98 -24.08 -4.25
CA VAL A 258 -9.85 -22.89 -3.42
C VAL A 258 -10.24 -21.65 -4.23
N ALA A 259 -11.25 -20.92 -3.77
CA ALA A 259 -11.66 -19.68 -4.40
C ALA A 259 -10.74 -18.52 -4.00
N GLY A 260 -10.03 -17.92 -4.96
CA GLY A 260 -9.24 -16.72 -4.75
C GLY A 260 -9.97 -15.47 -5.27
N TYR A 261 -9.97 -14.36 -4.50
CA TYR A 261 -10.55 -13.09 -4.90
C TYR A 261 -9.59 -11.94 -4.64
N HIS A 262 -9.28 -11.15 -5.66
CA HIS A 262 -8.45 -9.97 -5.53
C HIS A 262 -9.28 -8.69 -5.73
N ILE A 263 -9.52 -7.94 -4.65
CA ILE A 263 -10.29 -6.69 -4.66
C ILE A 263 -9.35 -5.50 -4.67
N THR A 264 -9.21 -4.87 -5.83
CA THR A 264 -8.31 -3.74 -6.04
C THR A 264 -8.95 -2.37 -5.74
N GLY A 265 -8.10 -1.35 -5.65
CA GLY A 265 -8.51 0.01 -5.31
C GLY A 265 -9.47 0.71 -6.28
N ILE A 266 -9.62 0.23 -7.51
CA ILE A 266 -10.59 0.78 -8.47
C ILE A 266 -12.04 0.35 -8.16
N MET A 267 -12.23 -0.77 -7.48
CA MET A 267 -13.54 -1.42 -7.33
C MET A 267 -14.46 -0.74 -6.31
N PRO A 268 -14.00 -0.30 -5.11
CA PRO A 268 -14.88 0.32 -4.13
C PRO A 268 -15.37 1.71 -4.56
N ALA A 269 -16.66 2.00 -4.39
CA ALA A 269 -17.29 3.27 -4.81
C ALA A 269 -16.61 4.54 -4.27
N ARG A 270 -16.08 4.48 -3.06
CA ARG A 270 -15.42 5.63 -2.42
C ARG A 270 -13.95 5.81 -2.79
N SER A 271 -13.38 4.87 -3.52
CA SER A 271 -12.00 4.92 -3.99
C SER A 271 -11.95 5.64 -5.34
N THR A 272 -12.13 6.96 -5.35
CA THR A 272 -12.08 7.79 -6.56
C THR A 272 -10.63 8.11 -6.95
N PRO A 273 -10.32 8.41 -8.23
CA PRO A 273 -8.98 8.83 -8.66
C PRO A 273 -8.45 10.00 -7.84
N ALA A 274 -9.27 11.03 -7.61
CA ALA A 274 -8.89 12.19 -6.80
C ALA A 274 -8.53 11.81 -5.35
N ARG A 275 -9.26 10.83 -4.76
CA ARG A 275 -8.92 10.31 -3.43
C ARG A 275 -7.62 9.51 -3.46
N LEU A 276 -7.45 8.62 -4.42
CA LEU A 276 -6.22 7.83 -4.55
C LEU A 276 -5.00 8.74 -4.76
N THR A 277 -5.08 9.74 -5.63
CA THR A 277 -4.03 10.73 -5.84
C THR A 277 -3.70 11.49 -4.55
N LYS A 278 -4.73 11.92 -3.81
CA LYS A 278 -4.55 12.61 -2.52
C LYS A 278 -3.87 11.71 -1.48
N GLU A 279 -4.27 10.44 -1.37
CA GLU A 279 -3.66 9.49 -0.43
C GLU A 279 -2.23 9.13 -0.86
N LEU A 280 -1.96 8.97 -2.16
CA LEU A 280 -0.61 8.77 -2.69
C LEU A 280 0.31 9.95 -2.37
N THR A 281 -0.17 11.19 -2.59
CA THR A 281 0.61 12.41 -2.29
C THR A 281 0.93 12.56 -0.79
N LYS A 282 0.07 12.02 0.08
CA LYS A 282 0.26 12.04 1.53
C LYS A 282 1.01 10.82 2.06
N ALA A 283 1.18 9.80 1.24
CA ALA A 283 1.79 8.56 1.67
C ALA A 283 3.24 8.80 2.09
N LYS A 284 3.55 8.50 3.34
CA LYS A 284 4.92 8.52 3.86
C LYS A 284 5.74 7.34 3.35
N PHE A 285 5.07 6.21 3.13
CA PHE A 285 5.62 4.97 2.62
C PHE A 285 4.74 4.48 1.49
N LEU A 286 5.32 4.32 0.31
CA LEU A 286 4.59 3.88 -0.88
C LEU A 286 3.94 2.51 -0.69
N GLU A 287 4.64 1.58 -0.03
CA GLU A 287 4.11 0.25 0.26
C GLU A 287 2.78 0.29 1.01
N LEU A 288 2.64 1.18 2.02
CA LEU A 288 1.39 1.30 2.77
C LEU A 288 0.24 1.81 1.89
N PHE A 289 0.55 2.69 0.93
CA PHE A 289 -0.43 3.12 -0.07
C PHE A 289 -0.81 1.96 -1.00
N VAL A 290 0.16 1.25 -1.54
CA VAL A 290 -0.07 0.13 -2.46
C VAL A 290 -0.83 -1.00 -1.76
N GLN A 291 -0.41 -1.39 -0.57
CA GLN A 291 -1.11 -2.40 0.24
C GLN A 291 -2.53 -1.97 0.58
N GLY A 292 -2.69 -0.79 1.17
CA GLY A 292 -3.96 -0.32 1.72
C GLY A 292 -4.94 0.21 0.68
N HIS A 293 -4.49 0.92 -0.33
CA HIS A 293 -5.35 1.61 -1.29
C HIS A 293 -5.42 0.91 -2.65
N ILE A 294 -4.35 0.27 -3.11
CA ILE A 294 -4.37 -0.49 -4.36
C ILE A 294 -4.79 -1.95 -4.11
N GLY A 295 -4.37 -2.55 -2.99
CA GLY A 295 -4.69 -3.93 -2.62
C GLY A 295 -3.67 -4.95 -3.11
N LEU A 296 -2.44 -4.52 -3.38
CA LEU A 296 -1.33 -5.39 -3.77
C LEU A 296 -0.38 -5.61 -2.59
N PRO A 297 0.18 -6.82 -2.43
CA PRO A 297 1.30 -7.01 -1.52
C PRO A 297 2.49 -6.24 -2.07
N GLU A 298 3.07 -5.39 -1.26
CA GLU A 298 4.18 -4.54 -1.67
C GLU A 298 5.20 -4.46 -0.55
N VAL A 299 6.45 -4.61 -0.93
CA VAL A 299 7.59 -4.28 -0.07
C VAL A 299 8.39 -3.27 -0.84
N SER A 300 8.53 -2.08 -0.30
CA SER A 300 9.45 -1.08 -0.86
C SER A 300 10.91 -1.56 -0.79
N GLY A 301 11.22 -2.64 -1.44
CA GLY A 301 12.50 -3.30 -1.43
C GLY A 301 12.69 -4.22 -2.63
N THR A 302 11.63 -4.51 -3.36
CA THR A 302 11.71 -5.10 -4.69
C THR A 302 12.07 -4.05 -5.75
N SER A 303 11.91 -2.76 -5.43
CA SER A 303 12.38 -1.63 -6.25
C SER A 303 13.86 -1.35 -6.00
N GLN A 304 14.71 -2.36 -6.15
CA GLN A 304 16.15 -2.13 -6.22
C GLN A 304 16.43 -1.34 -7.49
N VAL A 305 17.06 -0.18 -7.35
CA VAL A 305 17.60 0.56 -8.51
C VAL A 305 18.67 -0.29 -9.14
N THR A 306 18.46 -0.72 -10.38
CA THR A 306 19.45 -1.43 -11.20
C THR A 306 19.94 -0.51 -12.33
N GLU A 307 21.10 -0.79 -12.89
CA GLU A 307 21.73 0.09 -13.87
C GLU A 307 20.89 0.33 -15.12
N ASP A 308 20.09 -0.65 -15.52
CA ASP A 308 19.18 -0.61 -16.68
C ASP A 308 17.95 0.28 -16.47
N LEU A 309 17.59 0.56 -15.22
CA LEU A 309 16.50 1.46 -14.86
C LEU A 309 16.90 2.93 -14.84
N ILE A 310 18.22 3.23 -14.87
CA ILE A 310 18.72 4.60 -14.84
C ILE A 310 18.65 5.19 -16.25
N THR A 311 17.68 6.06 -16.47
CA THR A 311 17.47 6.72 -17.76
C THR A 311 18.37 7.94 -17.91
N CYS A 312 19.09 8.02 -19.03
CA CYS A 312 19.87 9.19 -19.43
C CYS A 312 19.28 9.82 -20.70
N GLY A 313 19.17 11.14 -20.70
CA GLY A 313 18.76 11.93 -21.87
C GLY A 313 19.95 12.24 -22.80
N ASP A 314 19.68 13.03 -23.84
CA ASP A 314 20.65 13.43 -24.89
C ASP A 314 21.31 14.80 -24.60
N TRP A 315 20.93 15.49 -23.50
CA TRP A 315 21.53 16.79 -23.13
C TRP A 315 22.82 16.63 -22.35
N PRO A 316 23.79 17.55 -22.53
CA PRO A 316 25.07 17.44 -21.86
C PRO A 316 24.99 17.74 -20.37
N ASN A 317 25.89 17.16 -19.59
CA ASN A 317 26.18 17.56 -18.23
C ASN A 317 26.76 18.99 -18.22
N THR A 318 26.09 19.92 -17.53
CA THR A 318 26.44 21.35 -17.64
C THR A 318 26.63 21.98 -16.26
N LEU A 319 27.43 23.06 -16.21
CA LEU A 319 27.58 23.94 -15.04
C LEU A 319 26.94 25.31 -15.28
N ARG A 320 26.06 25.47 -16.27
CA ARG A 320 25.37 26.74 -16.57
C ARG A 320 23.90 26.51 -16.82
N SER A 321 23.07 27.38 -16.23
CA SER A 321 21.62 27.44 -16.50
C SER A 321 21.13 28.88 -16.39
N THR A 322 20.31 29.30 -17.34
CA THR A 322 19.54 30.56 -17.27
C THR A 322 18.26 30.38 -16.49
N GLU A 323 17.71 29.18 -16.51
CA GLU A 323 16.48 28.83 -15.78
C GLU A 323 16.77 28.55 -14.30
N PRO A 324 15.79 28.80 -13.42
CA PRO A 324 15.89 28.41 -12.02
C PRO A 324 16.08 26.92 -11.84
N THR A 325 16.99 26.52 -10.98
CA THR A 325 17.27 25.11 -10.68
C THR A 325 17.25 24.82 -9.18
N PHE A 326 17.25 23.54 -8.84
CA PHE A 326 17.29 23.00 -7.49
C PHE A 326 18.47 22.04 -7.38
N ALA A 327 19.12 21.97 -6.23
CA ALA A 327 20.29 21.15 -6.06
C ALA A 327 20.30 20.37 -4.74
N GLY A 328 20.94 19.21 -4.77
CA GLY A 328 21.28 18.40 -3.61
C GLY A 328 22.77 18.18 -3.51
N LEU A 329 23.29 18.15 -2.30
CA LEU A 329 24.70 17.99 -1.99
C LEU A 329 24.90 16.94 -0.89
N ASP A 330 25.77 15.98 -1.14
CA ASP A 330 26.24 15.02 -0.14
C ASP A 330 27.72 15.21 0.15
N GLN A 331 28.10 15.14 1.43
CA GLN A 331 29.46 15.34 1.90
C GLN A 331 30.19 13.99 2.11
N GLY A 332 31.07 13.63 1.19
CA GLY A 332 31.96 12.49 1.32
C GLY A 332 33.43 12.91 1.13
N ARG A 333 34.23 12.02 0.53
CA ARG A 333 35.59 12.36 0.08
C ARG A 333 35.59 13.41 -1.02
N LYS A 334 34.52 13.49 -1.75
CA LYS A 334 34.16 14.52 -2.71
C LYS A 334 32.85 15.16 -2.24
N LEU A 335 32.53 16.30 -2.80
CA LEU A 335 31.24 16.94 -2.63
C LEU A 335 30.38 16.51 -3.82
N ASP A 336 29.55 15.50 -3.59
CA ASP A 336 28.68 14.90 -4.61
C ASP A 336 27.45 15.78 -4.80
N PHE A 337 27.22 16.26 -6.03
CA PHE A 337 26.26 17.31 -6.35
C PHE A 337 25.34 16.89 -7.50
N VAL A 338 24.04 17.01 -7.28
CA VAL A 338 23.00 16.76 -8.28
C VAL A 338 22.13 18.00 -8.41
N CYS A 339 21.86 18.47 -9.64
CA CYS A 339 21.07 19.66 -9.90
C CYS A 339 20.15 19.46 -11.11
N GLY A 340 18.95 20.01 -11.04
CA GLY A 340 17.94 19.90 -12.09
C GLY A 340 16.82 20.92 -11.99
N ASP A 341 15.83 20.81 -12.89
CA ASP A 341 14.69 21.72 -13.00
C ASP A 341 13.57 21.46 -11.98
N GLY A 342 13.68 20.40 -11.20
CA GLY A 342 12.66 19.96 -10.24
C GLY A 342 11.44 19.27 -10.85
N LYS A 343 11.39 19.10 -12.18
CA LYS A 343 10.29 18.47 -12.92
C LYS A 343 10.67 17.13 -13.55
N GLY A 344 11.83 16.61 -13.21
CA GLY A 344 12.35 15.34 -13.71
C GLY A 344 13.57 15.45 -14.61
N LYS A 345 13.99 16.63 -15.01
CA LYS A 345 15.21 16.84 -15.81
C LYS A 345 16.37 17.19 -14.88
N VAL A 346 17.25 16.23 -14.62
CA VAL A 346 18.57 16.48 -14.02
C VAL A 346 19.48 17.06 -15.10
N ILE A 347 20.12 18.20 -14.84
CA ILE A 347 20.99 18.88 -15.81
C ILE A 347 22.48 18.83 -15.45
N ALA A 348 22.76 18.59 -14.15
CA ALA A 348 24.13 18.54 -13.66
C ALA A 348 24.32 17.44 -12.61
N VAL A 349 25.37 16.63 -12.80
CA VAL A 349 25.88 15.65 -11.84
C VAL A 349 27.38 15.87 -11.76
N HIS A 350 27.89 16.34 -10.62
CA HIS A 350 29.30 16.67 -10.44
C HIS A 350 29.81 16.18 -9.08
N ARG A 351 31.12 15.95 -9.02
CA ARG A 351 31.86 15.56 -7.82
C ARG A 351 32.98 16.56 -7.59
N PHE A 352 32.70 17.59 -6.78
CA PHE A 352 33.63 18.69 -6.51
C PHE A 352 34.69 18.33 -5.48
N ASP A 353 35.86 18.99 -5.59
CA ASP A 353 36.96 18.82 -4.67
C ASP A 353 36.89 19.80 -3.47
N ASP A 354 36.28 20.94 -3.68
CA ASP A 354 36.20 21.99 -2.66
C ASP A 354 34.89 22.79 -2.70
N TRP A 355 34.60 23.49 -1.62
CA TRP A 355 33.38 24.25 -1.42
C TRP A 355 33.29 25.52 -2.30
N SER A 356 34.42 26.02 -2.82
CA SER A 356 34.40 27.15 -3.73
C SER A 356 33.78 26.80 -5.07
N GLN A 357 33.99 25.54 -5.52
CA GLN A 357 33.37 24.98 -6.72
C GLN A 357 31.84 24.84 -6.53
N VAL A 358 31.38 24.40 -5.34
CA VAL A 358 29.94 24.35 -5.02
C VAL A 358 29.33 25.76 -5.04
N ALA A 359 30.01 26.74 -4.42
CA ALA A 359 29.55 28.13 -4.43
C ALA A 359 29.46 28.70 -5.84
N SER A 360 30.45 28.41 -6.71
CA SER A 360 30.43 28.81 -8.11
C SER A 360 29.30 28.14 -8.88
N ALA A 361 29.05 26.83 -8.64
CA ALA A 361 27.95 26.08 -9.25
C ALA A 361 26.59 26.65 -8.86
N MET A 362 26.40 27.07 -7.62
CA MET A 362 25.18 27.75 -7.18
C MET A 362 24.84 29.01 -7.97
N GLU A 363 25.87 29.76 -8.35
CA GLU A 363 25.71 30.99 -9.15
C GLU A 363 25.48 30.67 -10.62
N THR A 364 26.35 29.82 -11.21
CA THR A 364 26.34 29.52 -12.66
C THR A 364 25.14 28.66 -13.07
N LEU A 365 24.66 27.81 -12.21
CA LEU A 365 23.46 26.98 -12.44
C LEU A 365 22.16 27.66 -11.99
N ASN A 366 22.20 28.90 -11.53
CA ASN A 366 21.02 29.62 -11.03
C ASN A 366 20.22 28.82 -9.97
N VAL A 367 20.93 28.17 -9.03
CA VAL A 367 20.29 27.32 -8.01
C VAL A 367 19.45 28.15 -7.07
N ARG A 368 18.15 27.92 -7.01
CA ARG A 368 17.20 28.60 -6.12
C ARG A 368 17.21 28.02 -4.72
N VAL A 369 17.27 26.71 -4.63
CA VAL A 369 17.35 25.99 -3.36
C VAL A 369 18.41 24.90 -3.49
N LEU A 370 19.31 24.85 -2.51
CA LEU A 370 20.24 23.75 -2.28
C LEU A 370 19.93 23.15 -0.91
N VAL A 371 19.79 21.84 -0.87
CA VAL A 371 19.74 21.07 0.37
C VAL A 371 20.99 20.22 0.44
N GLY A 372 21.74 20.32 1.54
CA GLY A 372 22.98 19.57 1.71
C GLY A 372 23.03 18.82 3.03
N ASP A 373 23.73 17.67 3.04
CA ASP A 373 23.97 16.93 4.28
C ASP A 373 24.66 17.82 5.33
N SER A 374 24.18 17.78 6.56
CA SER A 374 24.83 18.48 7.67
C SER A 374 26.05 17.73 8.24
N GLN A 375 26.22 16.47 7.87
CA GLN A 375 27.30 15.60 8.34
C GLN A 375 28.30 15.30 7.23
N PRO A 376 29.58 15.00 7.50
CA PRO A 376 30.19 14.98 8.86
C PRO A 376 30.58 16.36 9.38
N GLU A 377 30.70 17.39 8.52
CA GLU A 377 31.15 18.73 8.88
C GLU A 377 30.11 19.83 8.55
N PRO A 378 29.35 20.32 9.52
CA PRO A 378 28.31 21.33 9.25
C PRO A 378 28.85 22.74 8.91
N ARG A 379 30.09 23.06 9.31
CA ARG A 379 30.66 24.42 9.17
C ARG A 379 30.69 24.93 7.73
N PRO A 380 31.25 24.21 6.76
CA PRO A 380 31.33 24.73 5.40
C PRO A 380 29.94 24.98 4.78
N LEU A 381 28.97 24.14 5.10
CA LEU A 381 27.59 24.32 4.65
C LEU A 381 26.92 25.52 5.35
N GLN A 382 27.25 25.79 6.62
CA GLN A 382 26.81 26.99 7.34
C GLN A 382 27.41 28.29 6.72
N GLU A 383 28.64 28.25 6.25
CA GLU A 383 29.25 29.33 5.51
C GLU A 383 28.53 29.61 4.19
N LEU A 384 28.10 28.53 3.48
CA LEU A 384 27.25 28.66 2.30
C LEU A 384 25.86 29.24 2.65
N VAL A 385 25.27 28.90 3.78
CA VAL A 385 24.01 29.53 4.26
C VAL A 385 24.19 31.01 4.46
N ALA A 386 25.32 31.44 5.06
CA ALA A 386 25.61 32.84 5.26
C ALA A 386 25.82 33.59 3.92
N ARG A 387 26.48 32.97 2.94
CA ARG A 387 26.69 33.50 1.59
C ARG A 387 25.41 33.55 0.74
N PHE A 388 24.55 32.52 0.87
CA PHE A 388 23.32 32.40 0.10
C PHE A 388 22.09 32.22 1.03
N PRO A 389 21.72 33.28 1.77
CA PRO A 389 20.64 33.19 2.76
C PRO A 389 19.32 32.81 2.08
N ARG A 390 18.52 31.96 2.74
CA ARG A 390 17.23 31.43 2.27
C ARG A 390 17.31 30.53 1.03
N ARG A 391 18.51 30.28 0.51
CA ARG A 391 18.72 29.38 -0.65
C ARG A 391 19.44 28.08 -0.26
N VAL A 392 20.11 28.02 0.87
CA VAL A 392 20.85 26.85 1.34
C VAL A 392 20.24 26.34 2.63
N PHE A 393 20.02 25.04 2.72
CA PHE A 393 19.45 24.34 3.87
C PHE A 393 20.30 23.14 4.26
N LEU A 394 20.46 22.93 5.56
CA LEU A 394 21.12 21.76 6.13
C LEU A 394 20.11 20.63 6.30
N ALA A 395 20.41 19.46 5.77
CA ALA A 395 19.61 18.27 5.97
C ALA A 395 20.15 17.44 7.14
N ASP A 396 19.25 16.96 7.97
CA ASP A 396 19.51 15.98 9.02
C ASP A 396 18.60 14.79 8.83
N TYR A 397 19.16 13.55 8.89
CA TYR A 397 18.34 12.36 8.89
C TYR A 397 17.65 12.14 10.22
N SER A 398 16.38 11.77 10.17
CA SER A 398 15.59 11.36 11.32
C SER A 398 15.18 9.89 11.16
N LEU A 399 15.36 9.10 12.22
CA LEU A 399 14.85 7.73 12.32
C LEU A 399 13.48 7.67 12.99
N THR A 400 13.07 8.76 13.64
CA THR A 400 11.77 8.87 14.30
C THR A 400 10.72 9.45 13.38
N THR A 401 9.45 9.20 13.70
CA THR A 401 8.30 9.81 13.02
C THR A 401 8.45 11.33 13.02
N LEU A 402 8.38 11.94 11.84
CA LEU A 402 8.25 13.39 11.74
C LEU A 402 6.85 13.78 12.22
N ASP A 403 6.71 14.99 12.75
CA ASP A 403 5.41 15.50 13.25
C ASP A 403 4.37 15.65 12.13
N SER A 404 4.81 15.70 10.87
CA SER A 404 3.97 15.69 9.68
C SER A 404 3.92 14.32 9.00
N ALA A 405 2.86 14.05 8.24
CA ALA A 405 2.76 12.86 7.39
C ALA A 405 3.73 12.87 6.19
N ALA A 406 4.50 13.95 6.02
CA ALA A 406 5.48 14.09 4.95
C ALA A 406 6.78 13.32 5.26
N TRP A 407 7.50 12.91 4.21
CA TRP A 407 8.79 12.22 4.35
C TRP A 407 9.96 13.17 4.64
N PHE A 408 9.74 14.51 4.58
CA PHE A 408 10.65 15.52 5.08
C PHE A 408 9.86 16.69 5.71
N GLU A 409 10.52 17.45 6.58
CA GLU A 409 9.96 18.58 7.27
C GLU A 409 10.98 19.72 7.34
N ARG A 410 10.53 20.92 7.00
CA ARG A 410 11.35 22.14 7.10
C ARG A 410 11.20 22.77 8.48
N ASP A 411 12.32 23.15 9.11
CA ASP A 411 12.29 24.00 10.28
C ASP A 411 11.89 25.43 9.89
N ALA A 412 10.85 25.96 10.55
CA ALA A 412 10.35 27.32 10.29
C ALA A 412 11.30 28.42 10.82
N ARG A 413 12.21 28.07 11.75
CA ARG A 413 13.06 29.04 12.48
C ARG A 413 14.54 28.94 12.09
N ALA A 414 14.94 27.87 11.46
CA ALA A 414 16.33 27.60 11.09
C ALA A 414 16.43 27.15 9.62
N PRO A 415 17.58 27.34 8.95
CA PRO A 415 17.82 26.83 7.60
C PRO A 415 18.10 25.31 7.63
N ARG A 416 17.16 24.53 8.18
CA ARG A 416 17.27 23.08 8.38
C ARG A 416 16.07 22.34 7.80
N VAL A 417 16.34 21.12 7.36
CA VAL A 417 15.34 20.17 6.88
C VAL A 417 15.59 18.83 7.55
N ARG A 418 14.59 18.26 8.21
CA ARG A 418 14.61 16.88 8.70
C ARG A 418 14.07 15.95 7.63
N VAL A 419 14.80 14.91 7.31
CA VAL A 419 14.44 13.93 6.28
C VAL A 419 14.33 12.55 6.92
N HIS A 420 13.21 11.87 6.68
CA HIS A 420 13.09 10.45 7.06
C HIS A 420 13.85 9.60 6.05
N ARG A 421 15.03 9.07 6.43
CA ARG A 421 15.99 8.41 5.53
C ARG A 421 15.33 7.33 4.66
N THR A 422 14.62 6.39 5.28
CA THR A 422 13.99 5.28 4.56
C THR A 422 12.95 5.78 3.55
N ALA A 423 12.02 6.63 3.97
CA ALA A 423 10.99 7.16 3.08
C ALA A 423 11.57 8.03 1.95
N GLY A 424 12.62 8.81 2.24
CA GLY A 424 13.30 9.62 1.22
C GLY A 424 14.00 8.75 0.17
N LEU A 425 14.69 7.69 0.59
CA LEU A 425 15.33 6.75 -0.34
C LEU A 425 14.30 5.95 -1.15
N ASP A 426 13.12 5.62 -0.59
CA ASP A 426 12.03 4.98 -1.31
C ASP A 426 11.50 5.91 -2.41
N MET A 427 11.17 7.16 -2.08
CA MET A 427 10.68 8.16 -3.02
C MET A 427 11.67 8.42 -4.17
N THR A 428 12.96 8.50 -3.87
CA THR A 428 13.97 8.74 -4.91
C THR A 428 14.26 7.49 -5.75
N ALA A 429 14.18 6.30 -5.17
CA ALA A 429 14.26 5.05 -5.94
C ALA A 429 13.12 4.98 -6.98
N GLU A 430 11.91 5.32 -6.59
CA GLU A 430 10.77 5.37 -7.50
C GLU A 430 10.98 6.37 -8.64
N ARG A 431 11.45 7.59 -8.34
CA ARG A 431 11.74 8.61 -9.36
C ARG A 431 12.79 8.15 -10.37
N ILE A 432 13.83 7.44 -9.92
CA ILE A 432 14.87 6.88 -10.81
C ILE A 432 14.26 5.79 -11.71
N ILE A 433 13.43 4.88 -11.14
CA ILE A 433 12.80 3.77 -11.85
C ILE A 433 11.79 4.27 -12.88
N MET A 434 11.00 5.28 -12.55
CA MET A 434 10.03 5.87 -13.48
C MET A 434 10.69 6.58 -14.67
N GLY A 435 11.89 7.13 -14.49
CA GLY A 435 12.63 7.78 -15.56
C GLY A 435 11.77 8.76 -16.36
N GLY A 436 11.80 8.66 -17.71
CA GLY A 436 11.08 9.54 -18.62
C GLY A 436 9.55 9.52 -18.51
N ALA A 437 8.96 8.57 -17.77
CA ALA A 437 7.52 8.47 -17.53
C ALA A 437 7.05 9.26 -16.29
N GLY A 438 7.68 10.42 -16.01
CA GLY A 438 7.35 11.28 -14.85
C GLY A 438 8.35 11.18 -13.70
N GLY A 439 9.43 10.42 -13.88
CA GLY A 439 10.58 10.33 -12.96
C GLY A 439 11.76 11.22 -13.37
N ASP A 440 12.94 10.89 -12.86
CA ASP A 440 14.16 11.65 -13.13
C ASP A 440 14.97 11.05 -14.26
N VAL A 441 15.39 11.92 -15.19
CA VAL A 441 16.27 11.60 -16.33
C VAL A 441 17.57 12.36 -16.14
N PHE A 442 18.69 11.64 -16.18
CA PHE A 442 20.02 12.19 -15.96
C PHE A 442 20.65 12.71 -17.27
N PRO A 443 21.62 13.63 -17.21
CA PRO A 443 22.31 14.10 -18.40
C PRO A 443 23.15 13.01 -19.06
N ALA A 444 23.51 13.19 -20.32
CA ALA A 444 24.53 12.38 -20.97
C ALA A 444 25.88 12.62 -20.28
N LEU A 445 26.49 11.55 -19.77
CA LEU A 445 27.76 11.58 -19.05
C LEU A 445 28.82 10.78 -19.82
N PRO A 446 30.11 11.17 -19.71
CA PRO A 446 31.22 10.32 -20.16
C PRO A 446 31.14 8.94 -19.49
N PRO A 447 31.60 7.86 -20.16
CA PRO A 447 31.44 6.48 -19.66
C PRO A 447 31.93 6.27 -18.22
N GLN A 448 33.05 6.91 -17.84
CA GLN A 448 33.59 6.80 -16.48
C GLN A 448 32.68 7.46 -15.44
N GLU A 449 32.16 8.67 -15.71
CA GLU A 449 31.24 9.39 -14.82
C GLU A 449 29.90 8.69 -14.74
N LEU A 450 29.40 8.17 -15.86
CA LEU A 450 28.17 7.38 -15.91
C LEU A 450 28.31 6.09 -15.07
N GLY A 451 29.46 5.41 -15.15
CA GLY A 451 29.74 4.24 -14.32
C GLY A 451 29.71 4.57 -12.82
N ILE A 452 30.27 5.71 -12.42
CA ILE A 452 30.24 6.17 -11.03
C ILE A 452 28.79 6.53 -10.61
N LEU A 453 28.05 7.26 -11.43
CA LEU A 453 26.66 7.58 -11.15
C LEU A 453 25.83 6.31 -10.93
N LYS A 454 25.91 5.35 -11.85
CA LYS A 454 25.20 4.07 -11.75
C LYS A 454 25.60 3.29 -10.51
N ALA A 455 26.90 3.18 -10.23
CA ALA A 455 27.39 2.50 -9.03
C ALA A 455 26.81 3.10 -7.75
N HIS A 456 26.83 4.44 -7.61
CA HIS A 456 26.32 5.13 -6.42
C HIS A 456 24.79 5.04 -6.31
N LEU A 457 24.04 5.12 -7.42
CA LEU A 457 22.57 4.99 -7.38
C LEU A 457 22.12 3.56 -7.03
N CYS A 458 22.92 2.54 -7.39
CA CYS A 458 22.65 1.13 -7.12
C CYS A 458 23.24 0.64 -5.78
N ALA A 459 24.06 1.45 -5.09
CA ALA A 459 24.84 1.03 -3.91
C ALA A 459 24.00 0.84 -2.64
N ALA A 460 22.76 1.25 -2.60
CA ALA A 460 21.88 0.98 -1.48
C ALA A 460 20.87 -0.11 -1.83
N LYS A 461 20.78 -1.13 -0.97
CA LYS A 461 19.79 -2.23 -1.08
C LYS A 461 18.79 -2.13 0.03
N ARG A 462 17.51 -2.34 -0.30
CA ARG A 462 16.47 -2.42 0.70
C ARG A 462 16.35 -3.88 1.18
N THR A 463 16.43 -4.07 2.49
CA THR A 463 16.30 -5.37 3.15
C THR A 463 15.12 -5.34 4.11
N LEU A 464 14.50 -6.49 4.33
CA LEU A 464 13.48 -6.65 5.37
C LEU A 464 14.17 -7.02 6.67
N GLU A 465 13.87 -6.28 7.72
CA GLU A 465 14.33 -6.55 9.07
C GLU A 465 13.15 -6.66 10.01
N GLU A 466 13.16 -7.70 10.83
CA GLU A 466 12.15 -7.92 11.86
C GLU A 466 12.46 -7.02 13.07
N ASP A 467 11.49 -6.23 13.51
CA ASP A 467 11.64 -5.42 14.73
C ASP A 467 11.41 -6.28 15.98
N SER A 468 11.68 -5.69 17.16
CA SER A 468 11.53 -6.36 18.46
C SER A 468 10.09 -6.82 18.77
N HIS A 469 9.12 -6.51 17.91
CA HIS A 469 7.72 -6.89 18.04
C HIS A 469 7.28 -7.91 16.98
N GLY A 470 8.23 -8.49 16.23
CA GLY A 470 7.93 -9.44 15.14
C GLY A 470 7.38 -8.79 13.86
N VAL A 471 7.48 -7.47 13.72
CA VAL A 471 7.01 -6.74 12.54
C VAL A 471 8.17 -6.54 11.57
N PHE A 472 8.02 -7.03 10.34
CA PHE A 472 8.99 -6.80 9.29
C PHE A 472 8.91 -5.36 8.76
N ARG A 473 10.07 -4.69 8.70
CA ARG A 473 10.22 -3.34 8.15
C ARG A 473 11.29 -3.30 7.09
N GLY A 474 11.03 -2.58 6.01
CA GLY A 474 12.04 -2.33 4.99
C GLY A 474 13.05 -1.30 5.47
N VAL A 475 14.34 -1.66 5.43
CA VAL A 475 15.47 -0.80 5.81
C VAL A 475 16.46 -0.75 4.66
N TRP A 476 16.96 0.44 4.34
CA TRP A 476 18.03 0.59 3.34
C TRP A 476 19.39 0.30 3.96
N ARG A 477 20.11 -0.65 3.36
CA ARG A 477 21.49 -1.01 3.70
C ARG A 477 22.43 -0.57 2.60
N GLU A 478 23.50 0.10 2.98
CA GLU A 478 24.60 0.47 2.09
C GLU A 478 25.42 -0.77 1.73
N VAL A 479 25.70 -0.95 0.44
CA VAL A 479 26.54 -2.04 -0.09
C VAL A 479 27.75 -1.52 -0.86
N GLY A 480 27.93 -0.20 -0.89
CA GLY A 480 29.03 0.51 -1.56
C GLY A 480 28.88 2.02 -1.36
N ASP A 481 29.72 2.80 -2.04
CA ASP A 481 29.63 4.27 -2.03
C ASP A 481 28.28 4.72 -2.64
N ASP A 482 27.46 5.45 -1.90
CA ASP A 482 26.10 5.86 -2.29
C ASP A 482 25.86 7.39 -2.27
N HIS A 483 26.95 8.15 -2.24
CA HIS A 483 26.91 9.62 -2.09
C HIS A 483 26.06 10.35 -3.13
N LEU A 484 26.14 9.97 -4.44
CA LEU A 484 25.28 10.58 -5.47
C LEU A 484 23.81 10.20 -5.29
N ARG A 485 23.48 9.08 -4.66
CA ARG A 485 22.12 8.72 -4.29
C ARG A 485 21.57 9.66 -3.22
N HIS A 486 22.36 9.98 -2.20
CA HIS A 486 22.01 10.95 -1.18
C HIS A 486 21.92 12.38 -1.74
N ALA A 487 22.87 12.76 -2.60
CA ALA A 487 22.79 14.04 -3.31
C ALA A 487 21.50 14.15 -4.16
N HIS A 488 21.10 13.07 -4.84
CA HIS A 488 19.84 13.01 -5.58
C HIS A 488 18.60 13.10 -4.65
N LEU A 489 18.64 12.48 -3.47
CA LEU A 489 17.60 12.63 -2.45
C LEU A 489 17.47 14.09 -2.01
N TYR A 490 18.57 14.76 -1.71
CA TYR A 490 18.56 16.17 -1.30
C TYR A 490 18.12 17.09 -2.44
N TYR A 491 18.45 16.80 -3.69
CA TYR A 491 17.90 17.49 -4.86
C TYR A 491 16.37 17.35 -4.91
N THR A 492 15.85 16.15 -4.67
CA THR A 492 14.40 15.91 -4.65
C THR A 492 13.71 16.72 -3.55
N VAL A 493 14.31 16.77 -2.35
CA VAL A 493 13.83 17.63 -1.25
C VAL A 493 13.85 19.11 -1.67
N ALA A 494 14.94 19.57 -2.27
CA ALA A 494 15.09 20.97 -2.71
C ALA A 494 14.02 21.37 -3.73
N SER A 495 13.71 20.49 -4.67
CA SER A 495 12.70 20.71 -5.71
C SER A 495 11.28 20.80 -5.19
N GLN A 496 10.95 20.07 -4.13
CA GLN A 496 9.61 20.10 -3.49
C GLN A 496 9.41 21.28 -2.54
N GLN A 497 10.48 21.98 -2.17
CA GLN A 497 10.39 23.19 -1.33
C GLN A 497 9.94 24.46 -2.08
N SER A 498 9.72 24.40 -3.37
CA SER A 498 9.26 25.50 -4.20
C SER A 498 7.76 25.82 -4.04
N VAL A 499 7.23 25.86 -2.80
CA VAL A 499 5.91 26.42 -2.50
C VAL A 499 6.00 27.94 -2.49
N PRO A 500 5.00 28.67 -3.03
CA PRO A 500 5.10 30.05 -3.48
C PRO A 500 5.56 31.03 -2.40
N LEU A 501 6.41 31.98 -2.80
CA LEU A 501 6.87 33.17 -2.06
C LEU A 501 5.75 34.09 -1.55
N THR A 502 4.49 33.72 -1.61
CA THR A 502 3.32 34.53 -1.28
C THR A 502 3.05 34.69 0.23
N TYR A 503 3.80 34.05 1.12
CA TYR A 503 3.62 34.13 2.57
C TYR A 503 4.81 34.78 3.34
N LEU A 504 5.65 35.56 2.68
CA LEU A 504 6.80 36.24 3.31
C LEU A 504 6.76 37.76 3.18
N LEU A 505 5.55 38.32 3.08
CA LEU A 505 5.31 39.77 3.26
C LEU A 505 4.22 39.93 4.32
N VAL A 506 4.56 39.71 5.58
CA VAL A 506 4.02 40.39 6.77
C VAL A 506 5.14 40.45 7.80
#